data_b96a20697993637e22cc06cf4a944d9d
#
_entry.id   b96a20697993637e22cc06cf4a944d9d
#
_cell.length_a   1.000
_cell.length_b   1.000
_cell.length_c   1.000
_cell.angle_alpha   90.00
_cell.angle_beta   90.00
_cell.angle_gamma   90.00
#
_symmetry.space_group_name_H-M   'P 1'
#
loop_
_entity.id
_entity.type
_entity.pdbx_description
1 polymer ?
#
loop_
_entity_poly.entity_id
_entity_poly.type
_entity_poly.pdbx_seq_one_letter_code
_entity_poly.pdbx_strand_id
1 'polypeptide(L)'
;MAKNSDGKEVSLKSVVENKKNTYVLLDFWASWCGPCMVEVPFLKADYEKYNKKGFEIYAVSFDSQRERWIETVKQQGMNWIQVSDLTGFQTPAAEAYAVQSIPANFLIRTSDGQIVATQLRGEALGEKLEELLGK
;
A
#
# COMPACT_ATOMS: atom_id res chain seq x y z
N MET A 1 -2.40 3.45 16.52
CA MET A 1 -1.84 2.47 15.61
C MET A 1 -2.82 2.13 14.52
N ALA A 2 -2.32 1.87 13.33
CA ALA A 2 -3.17 1.55 12.19
C ALA A 2 -3.77 0.15 12.33
N LYS A 3 -5.05 0.02 12.02
CA LYS A 3 -5.81 -1.22 12.16
C LYS A 3 -6.47 -1.60 10.84
N ASN A 4 -6.65 -2.91 10.63
CA ASN A 4 -7.38 -3.41 9.48
C ASN A 4 -8.90 -3.26 9.69
N SER A 5 -9.70 -3.70 8.72
CA SER A 5 -11.16 -3.58 8.79
C SER A 5 -11.78 -4.35 9.95
N ASP A 6 -11.10 -5.36 10.48
CA ASP A 6 -11.56 -6.14 11.63
C ASP A 6 -11.14 -5.52 12.97
N GLY A 7 -10.49 -4.36 12.95
CA GLY A 7 -10.02 -3.69 14.15
C GLY A 7 -8.73 -4.23 14.73
N LYS A 8 -8.04 -5.10 14.00
CA LYS A 8 -6.76 -5.66 14.44
C LYS A 8 -5.59 -4.81 13.98
N GLU A 9 -4.62 -4.61 14.84
CA GLU A 9 -3.41 -3.91 14.47
C GLU A 9 -2.56 -4.77 13.52
N VAL A 10 -2.17 -4.17 12.40
CA VAL A 10 -1.29 -4.82 11.42
C VAL A 10 -0.15 -3.84 11.15
N SER A 11 1.03 -4.12 11.68
CA SER A 11 2.17 -3.22 11.52
C SER A 11 2.90 -3.47 10.20
N LEU A 12 3.46 -2.40 9.64
CA LEU A 12 4.32 -2.53 8.46
C LEU A 12 5.49 -3.47 8.75
N LYS A 13 6.07 -3.37 9.95
CA LYS A 13 7.18 -4.22 10.37
C LYS A 13 6.83 -5.71 10.24
N SER A 14 5.64 -6.11 10.69
CA SER A 14 5.23 -7.52 10.62
C SER A 14 5.12 -8.01 9.18
N VAL A 15 4.71 -7.14 8.26
CA VAL A 15 4.58 -7.48 6.85
C VAL A 15 5.96 -7.58 6.19
N VAL A 16 6.86 -6.67 6.52
CA VAL A 16 8.23 -6.69 6.00
C VAL A 16 9.00 -7.91 6.53
N GLU A 17 8.76 -8.31 7.78
CA GLU A 17 9.42 -9.46 8.39
C GLU A 17 8.82 -10.81 8.00
N ASN A 18 7.67 -10.81 7.33
CA ASN A 18 7.05 -12.04 6.84
C ASN A 18 7.88 -12.59 5.68
N LYS A 19 8.41 -13.81 5.85
CA LYS A 19 9.33 -14.43 4.89
C LYS A 19 8.72 -14.69 3.52
N LYS A 20 7.40 -14.68 3.41
CA LYS A 20 6.72 -14.80 2.12
C LYS A 20 6.94 -13.57 1.23
N ASN A 21 7.23 -12.42 1.84
CA ASN A 21 7.33 -11.15 1.13
C ASN A 21 8.79 -10.82 0.80
N THR A 22 9.05 -10.52 -0.46
CA THR A 22 10.36 -10.07 -0.95
C THR A 22 10.37 -8.55 -1.12
N TYR A 23 9.26 -7.99 -1.58
CA TYR A 23 9.07 -6.55 -1.73
C TYR A 23 7.69 -6.16 -1.21
N VAL A 24 7.63 -5.07 -0.46
CA VAL A 24 6.39 -4.52 0.09
C VAL A 24 6.22 -3.10 -0.42
N LEU A 25 5.08 -2.82 -1.04
CA LEU A 25 4.73 -1.46 -1.44
C LEU A 25 3.93 -0.82 -0.31
N LEU A 26 4.52 0.19 0.32
CA LEU A 26 3.82 1.04 1.29
C LEU A 26 3.08 2.10 0.49
N ASP A 27 1.76 2.02 0.47
CA ASP A 27 0.91 2.87 -0.36
C ASP A 27 -0.01 3.72 0.49
N PHE A 28 0.07 5.04 0.32
CA PHE A 28 -0.78 5.99 1.02
C PHE A 28 -1.88 6.48 0.08
N TRP A 29 -3.13 6.40 0.52
CA TRP A 29 -4.30 6.71 -0.31
C TRP A 29 -5.48 7.14 0.55
N ALA A 30 -6.58 7.49 -0.09
CA ALA A 30 -7.87 7.73 0.60
C ALA A 30 -9.01 7.49 -0.39
N SER A 31 -10.18 7.17 0.14
CA SER A 31 -11.36 6.93 -0.68
C SER A 31 -11.80 8.18 -1.47
N TRP A 32 -11.52 9.36 -0.92
CA TRP A 32 -11.87 10.65 -1.55
C TRP A 32 -10.81 11.16 -2.52
N CYS A 33 -9.74 10.41 -2.73
CA CYS A 33 -8.61 10.84 -3.56
C CYS A 33 -8.80 10.35 -5.00
N GLY A 34 -9.21 11.24 -5.90
CA GLY A 34 -9.39 10.89 -7.31
C GLY A 34 -8.16 10.29 -7.97
N PRO A 35 -6.98 10.95 -7.88
CA PRO A 35 -5.76 10.39 -8.44
C PRO A 35 -5.38 9.02 -7.86
N CYS A 36 -5.72 8.75 -6.59
CA CYS A 36 -5.49 7.44 -5.99
C CYS A 36 -6.35 6.38 -6.67
N MET A 37 -7.60 6.72 -7.02
CA MET A 37 -8.51 5.79 -7.69
C MET A 37 -8.03 5.45 -9.10
N VAL A 38 -7.37 6.38 -9.77
CA VAL A 38 -6.77 6.12 -11.09
C VAL A 38 -5.69 5.04 -11.01
N GLU A 39 -4.99 4.95 -9.88
CA GLU A 39 -3.94 3.95 -9.67
C GLU A 39 -4.46 2.54 -9.39
N VAL A 40 -5.70 2.40 -8.91
CA VAL A 40 -6.22 1.10 -8.48
C VAL A 40 -6.15 0.01 -9.56
N PRO A 41 -6.54 0.25 -10.83
CA PRO A 41 -6.42 -0.79 -11.84
C PRO A 41 -5.00 -1.30 -12.04
N PHE A 42 -4.01 -0.41 -11.98
CA PHE A 42 -2.60 -0.80 -12.08
C PHE A 42 -2.15 -1.63 -10.88
N LEU A 43 -2.55 -1.21 -9.68
CA LEU A 43 -2.23 -1.95 -8.46
C LEU A 43 -2.84 -3.34 -8.47
N LYS A 44 -4.09 -3.46 -8.92
CA LYS A 44 -4.76 -4.76 -9.00
C LYS A 44 -4.07 -5.70 -9.97
N ALA A 45 -3.74 -5.22 -11.16
CA ALA A 45 -3.07 -6.03 -12.17
C ALA A 45 -1.70 -6.50 -11.66
N ASP A 46 -0.95 -5.61 -11.05
CA ASP A 46 0.39 -5.92 -10.55
C ASP A 46 0.31 -6.86 -9.34
N TYR A 47 -0.67 -6.66 -8.47
CA TYR A 47 -0.87 -7.53 -7.32
C TYR A 47 -1.19 -8.96 -7.76
N GLU A 48 -2.11 -9.13 -8.71
CA GLU A 48 -2.45 -10.44 -9.25
C GLU A 48 -1.25 -11.14 -9.88
N LYS A 49 -0.42 -10.39 -10.59
CA LYS A 49 0.71 -10.94 -11.31
C LYS A 49 1.88 -11.30 -10.39
N TYR A 50 2.18 -10.46 -9.40
CA TYR A 50 3.42 -10.55 -8.63
C TYR A 50 3.24 -10.99 -7.19
N ASN A 51 2.02 -11.06 -6.66
CA ASN A 51 1.83 -11.46 -5.26
C ASN A 51 2.44 -12.85 -4.98
N LYS A 52 2.26 -13.78 -5.89
CA LYS A 52 2.82 -15.14 -5.75
C LYS A 52 4.36 -15.15 -5.79
N LYS A 53 4.95 -14.09 -6.30
CA LYS A 53 6.41 -13.97 -6.43
C LYS A 53 7.02 -13.20 -5.27
N GLY A 54 6.25 -12.90 -4.25
CA GLY A 54 6.74 -12.22 -3.06
C GLY A 54 6.43 -10.74 -2.99
N PHE A 55 5.49 -10.24 -3.79
CA PHE A 55 5.06 -8.84 -3.75
C PHE A 55 3.81 -8.68 -2.87
N GLU A 56 3.89 -7.79 -1.91
CA GLU A 56 2.75 -7.45 -1.05
C GLU A 56 2.53 -5.95 -1.05
N ILE A 57 1.28 -5.52 -0.86
CA ILE A 57 0.92 -4.12 -0.73
C ILE A 57 0.39 -3.90 0.68
N TYR A 58 0.95 -2.90 1.35
CA TYR A 58 0.51 -2.44 2.67
C TYR A 58 -0.04 -1.02 2.47
N ALA A 59 -1.36 -0.92 2.38
CA ALA A 59 -2.02 0.34 2.06
C ALA A 59 -2.52 1.03 3.31
N VAL A 60 -2.10 2.27 3.52
CA VAL A 60 -2.50 3.10 4.65
C VAL A 60 -3.49 4.15 4.15
N SER A 61 -4.73 4.07 4.64
CA SER A 61 -5.77 5.01 4.27
C SER A 61 -5.72 6.26 5.13
N PHE A 62 -5.83 7.43 4.49
CA PHE A 62 -5.98 8.73 5.15
C PHE A 62 -7.45 9.10 5.36
N ASP A 63 -8.36 8.13 5.27
CA ASP A 63 -9.76 8.38 5.56
C ASP A 63 -9.97 8.68 7.04
N SER A 64 -10.94 9.52 7.33
CA SER A 64 -11.38 9.77 8.70
C SER A 64 -12.71 9.06 9.00
N GLN A 65 -13.34 8.48 8.00
CA GLN A 65 -14.60 7.75 8.13
C GLN A 65 -14.44 6.30 7.73
N ARG A 66 -14.59 5.41 8.71
CA ARG A 66 -14.40 3.97 8.52
C ARG A 66 -15.27 3.40 7.40
N GLU A 67 -16.53 3.81 7.35
CA GLU A 67 -17.48 3.25 6.38
C GLU A 67 -17.07 3.54 4.94
N ARG A 68 -16.63 4.77 4.66
CA ARG A 68 -16.17 5.16 3.33
C ARG A 68 -14.94 4.38 2.90
N TRP A 69 -14.01 4.22 3.84
CA TRP A 69 -12.79 3.44 3.60
C TRP A 69 -13.13 2.01 3.22
N ILE A 70 -13.90 1.32 4.05
CA ILE A 70 -14.21 -0.10 3.84
C ILE A 70 -15.06 -0.30 2.59
N GLU A 71 -16.04 0.57 2.35
CA GLU A 71 -16.88 0.48 1.17
C GLU A 71 -16.04 0.62 -0.11
N THR A 72 -15.14 1.57 -0.15
CA THR A 72 -14.26 1.78 -1.31
C THR A 72 -13.36 0.57 -1.55
N VAL A 73 -12.78 0.01 -0.48
CA VAL A 73 -11.96 -1.20 -0.60
C VAL A 73 -12.75 -2.34 -1.25
N LYS A 74 -14.00 -2.53 -0.85
CA LYS A 74 -14.86 -3.56 -1.43
C LYS A 74 -15.23 -3.26 -2.87
N GLN A 75 -15.67 -2.05 -3.15
CA GLN A 75 -16.12 -1.66 -4.48
C GLN A 75 -15.00 -1.73 -5.50
N GLN A 76 -13.79 -1.35 -5.11
CA GLN A 76 -12.64 -1.34 -6.00
C GLN A 76 -11.90 -2.68 -6.04
N GLY A 77 -12.28 -3.63 -5.20
CA GLY A 77 -11.63 -4.94 -5.17
C GLY A 77 -10.16 -4.87 -4.74
N MET A 78 -9.86 -4.04 -3.76
CA MET A 78 -8.48 -3.85 -3.27
C MET A 78 -8.15 -4.93 -2.27
N ASN A 79 -7.72 -6.09 -2.76
CA ASN A 79 -7.60 -7.33 -1.97
C ASN A 79 -6.28 -7.48 -1.20
N TRP A 80 -5.51 -6.42 -1.08
CA TRP A 80 -4.25 -6.44 -0.33
C TRP A 80 -4.46 -5.89 1.09
N ILE A 81 -3.39 -5.81 1.86
CA ILE A 81 -3.46 -5.37 3.25
C ILE A 81 -3.91 -3.91 3.31
N GLN A 82 -4.98 -3.66 4.06
CA GLN A 82 -5.58 -2.35 4.22
C GLN A 82 -5.61 -1.97 5.68
N VAL A 83 -5.03 -0.85 6.03
CA VAL A 83 -5.04 -0.35 7.40
C VAL A 83 -5.39 1.15 7.42
N SER A 84 -5.94 1.60 8.54
CA SER A 84 -6.19 3.03 8.79
C SER A 84 -6.31 3.26 10.29
N ASP A 85 -5.85 4.42 10.75
CA ASP A 85 -6.13 4.87 12.11
C ASP A 85 -7.25 5.92 12.13
N LEU A 86 -7.81 6.25 10.96
CA LEU A 86 -8.94 7.15 10.77
C LEU A 86 -8.66 8.60 11.23
N THR A 87 -7.39 9.00 11.18
CA THR A 87 -6.98 10.35 11.58
C THR A 87 -6.56 11.24 10.40
N GLY A 88 -6.81 10.81 9.17
CA GLY A 88 -6.43 11.57 7.99
C GLY A 88 -4.91 11.68 7.87
N PHE A 89 -4.42 12.87 7.55
CA PHE A 89 -2.98 13.12 7.42
C PHE A 89 -2.25 13.12 8.77
N GLN A 90 -2.96 12.99 9.88
CA GLN A 90 -2.34 12.95 11.21
C GLN A 90 -1.82 11.55 11.58
N THR A 91 -1.97 10.57 10.70
CA THR A 91 -1.47 9.23 10.97
C THR A 91 0.06 9.26 11.17
N PRO A 92 0.58 8.52 12.18
CA PRO A 92 2.02 8.48 12.42
C PRO A 92 2.85 8.04 11.23
N ALA A 93 2.33 7.15 10.38
CA ALA A 93 3.05 6.70 9.19
C ALA A 93 3.29 7.85 8.20
N ALA A 94 2.34 8.78 8.06
CA ALA A 94 2.51 9.95 7.19
C ALA A 94 3.67 10.83 7.67
N GLU A 95 3.76 11.04 8.98
CA GLU A 95 4.85 11.82 9.56
C GLU A 95 6.19 11.10 9.37
N ALA A 96 6.23 9.79 9.66
CA ALA A 96 7.46 9.00 9.57
C ALA A 96 8.05 9.00 8.15
N TYR A 97 7.20 9.01 7.12
CA TYR A 97 7.63 8.99 5.72
C TYR A 97 7.52 10.36 5.04
N ALA A 98 7.26 11.40 5.82
CA ALA A 98 7.15 12.79 5.34
C ALA A 98 6.12 12.93 4.20
N VAL A 99 5.00 12.23 4.31
CA VAL A 99 3.94 12.26 3.29
C VAL A 99 3.07 13.47 3.51
N GLN A 100 3.04 14.38 2.53
CA GLN A 100 2.24 15.60 2.57
C GLN A 100 1.13 15.62 1.53
N SER A 101 1.15 14.68 0.60
CA SER A 101 0.12 14.56 -0.44
C SER A 101 -0.01 13.11 -0.87
N ILE A 102 -1.16 12.75 -1.43
CA ILE A 102 -1.44 11.40 -1.93
C ILE A 102 -1.92 11.48 -3.39
N PRO A 103 -1.69 10.45 -4.21
CA PRO A 103 -1.09 9.16 -3.86
C PRO A 103 0.42 9.29 -3.61
N ALA A 104 0.92 8.48 -2.68
CA ALA A 104 2.35 8.39 -2.39
C ALA A 104 2.69 6.93 -2.09
N ASN A 105 3.80 6.44 -2.61
CA ASN A 105 4.20 5.07 -2.32
C ASN A 105 5.72 4.92 -2.22
N PHE A 106 6.10 3.84 -1.53
CA PHE A 106 7.49 3.50 -1.26
C PHE A 106 7.63 1.99 -1.41
N LEU A 107 8.51 1.54 -2.30
CA LEU A 107 8.77 0.11 -2.47
C LEU A 107 9.93 -0.29 -1.57
N ILE A 108 9.67 -1.23 -0.66
CA ILE A 108 10.61 -1.66 0.38
C ILE A 108 11.11 -3.05 0.06
N ARG A 109 12.43 -3.23 0.08
CA ARG A 109 13.06 -4.55 -0.03
C ARG A 109 13.09 -5.17 1.37
N THR A 110 12.52 -6.37 1.52
CA THR A 110 12.35 -6.96 2.85
C THR A 110 13.65 -7.48 3.45
N SER A 111 14.62 -7.85 2.61
CA SER A 111 15.87 -8.43 3.11
C SER A 111 16.69 -7.48 3.98
N ASP A 112 16.59 -6.17 3.73
CA ASP A 112 17.34 -5.15 4.51
C ASP A 112 16.48 -3.96 4.93
N GLY A 113 15.19 -3.94 4.56
CA GLY A 113 14.29 -2.85 4.92
C GLY A 113 14.51 -1.56 4.15
N GLN A 114 15.31 -1.58 3.09
CA GLN A 114 15.64 -0.37 2.33
C GLN A 114 14.53 -0.01 1.35
N ILE A 115 14.29 1.29 1.20
CA ILE A 115 13.40 1.82 0.16
C ILE A 115 14.17 1.79 -1.15
N VAL A 116 13.71 1.03 -2.13
CA VAL A 116 14.39 0.88 -3.41
C VAL A 116 13.78 1.71 -4.52
N ALA A 117 12.57 2.23 -4.32
CA ALA A 117 11.92 3.13 -5.27
C ALA A 117 10.77 3.87 -4.59
N THR A 118 10.40 5.02 -5.12
CA THR A 118 9.28 5.82 -4.62
C THR A 118 8.45 6.34 -5.79
N GLN A 119 7.20 6.73 -5.51
CA GLN A 119 6.31 7.37 -6.48
C GLN A 119 6.17 6.57 -7.77
N LEU A 120 5.95 5.27 -7.62
CA LEU A 120 5.75 4.36 -8.76
C LEU A 120 4.28 4.41 -9.18
N ARG A 121 3.97 5.26 -10.16
CA ARG A 121 2.61 5.47 -10.63
C ARG A 121 2.36 4.80 -11.98
N GLY A 122 1.12 4.34 -12.18
CA GLY A 122 0.72 3.74 -13.43
C GLY A 122 1.58 2.54 -13.79
N GLU A 123 2.08 2.52 -15.00
CA GLU A 123 2.90 1.42 -15.50
C GLU A 123 4.29 1.32 -14.87
N ALA A 124 4.75 2.39 -14.20
CA ALA A 124 6.08 2.40 -13.59
C ALA A 124 6.24 1.33 -12.52
N LEU A 125 5.19 1.06 -11.75
CA LEU A 125 5.23 -0.01 -10.74
C LEU A 125 5.43 -1.37 -11.40
N GLY A 126 4.64 -1.68 -12.42
CA GLY A 126 4.74 -2.95 -13.13
C GLY A 126 6.11 -3.14 -13.76
N GLU A 127 6.67 -2.10 -14.37
CA GLU A 127 8.00 -2.16 -14.95
C GLU A 127 9.06 -2.46 -13.90
N LYS A 128 8.95 -1.82 -12.73
CA LYS A 128 9.89 -2.05 -11.63
C LYS A 128 9.78 -3.47 -11.08
N LEU A 129 8.56 -3.96 -10.91
CA LEU A 129 8.34 -5.33 -10.43
C LEU A 129 8.83 -6.36 -11.44
N GLU A 130 8.67 -6.11 -12.73
CA GLU A 130 9.22 -7.00 -13.77
C GLU A 130 10.73 -7.06 -13.69
N GLU A 131 11.38 -5.92 -13.49
CA GLU A 131 12.82 -5.84 -13.30
C GLU A 131 13.29 -6.67 -12.10
N LEU A 132 12.56 -6.59 -10.97
CA LEU A 132 12.96 -7.20 -9.72
C LEU A 132 12.50 -8.65 -9.55
N LEU A 133 11.33 -9.00 -10.06
CA LEU A 133 10.67 -10.28 -9.80
C LEU A 133 10.33 -11.07 -11.06
N GLY A 134 10.53 -10.50 -12.22
CA GLY A 134 10.11 -11.10 -13.48
C GLY A 134 10.91 -12.31 -13.94
N LYS A 135 11.94 -12.67 -13.19
CA LYS A 135 12.83 -13.79 -13.56
C LYS A 135 12.37 -15.11 -12.99
#